data_67d3b566c8184f12816b1942d675a0ea
#
_entry.id   67d3b566c8184f12816b1942d675a0ea
#
_cell.length_a   1.000
_cell.length_b   1.000
_cell.length_c   1.000
_cell.angle_alpha   90.00
_cell.angle_beta   90.00
_cell.angle_gamma   90.00
#
_symmetry.space_group_name_H-M   'P 1'
#
loop_
_entity.id
_entity.type
_entity.pdbx_description
1 polymer ?
#
loop_
_entity_poly.entity_id
_entity_poly.type
_entity_poly.pdbx_seq_one_letter_code
_entity_poly.pdbx_strand_id
1 'polypeptide(L)'
;MIRRLAIADRGMLLDFFEQHWGGPMMVTRGQITHADQVEGFVWEQAGEWLGLITFVMRADDHGDGGCASCEVTSLDSMAERRGIGSALLDAVIAEARLRSAARLWLITTNDNLHALRFYQRRGWRLVALYPEAVSAARQIKPGIPLIGFDQIPIRDELELAFDL
;
A
#
# COMPACT_ATOMS: atom_id res chain seq x y z
N MET A 1 13.84 5.01 13.83
CA MET A 1 12.67 5.15 14.73
C MET A 1 11.42 5.30 13.88
N ILE A 2 10.31 4.65 14.27
CA ILE A 2 9.02 4.83 13.58
C ILE A 2 8.32 6.05 14.16
N ARG A 3 7.78 6.89 13.29
CA ARG A 3 6.87 7.98 13.62
C ARG A 3 5.74 8.10 12.61
N ARG A 4 4.65 8.71 13.02
CA ARG A 4 3.54 9.04 12.13
C ARG A 4 3.94 10.15 11.15
N LEU A 5 3.38 10.10 9.94
CA LEU A 5 3.46 11.23 9.00
C LEU A 5 2.76 12.45 9.58
N ALA A 6 3.42 13.59 9.48
CA ALA A 6 2.90 14.90 9.87
C ALA A 6 2.55 15.74 8.62
N ILE A 7 1.79 16.81 8.82
CA ILE A 7 1.48 17.76 7.74
C ILE A 7 2.75 18.32 7.09
N ALA A 8 3.81 18.54 7.89
CA ALA A 8 5.10 19.03 7.41
C ALA A 8 5.81 18.06 6.46
N ASP A 9 5.47 16.77 6.50
CA ASP A 9 6.07 15.73 5.64
C ASP A 9 5.47 15.69 4.23
N ARG A 10 4.41 16.44 3.95
CA ARG A 10 3.66 16.36 2.67
C ARG A 10 4.54 16.60 1.44
N GLY A 11 5.51 17.52 1.50
CA GLY A 11 6.44 17.75 0.41
C GLY A 11 7.28 16.51 0.11
N MET A 12 7.89 15.92 1.13
CA MET A 12 8.67 14.69 1.01
C MET A 12 7.83 13.49 0.55
N LEU A 13 6.59 13.42 0.99
CA LEU A 13 5.65 12.36 0.58
C LEU A 13 5.31 12.48 -0.91
N LEU A 14 5.06 13.68 -1.42
CA LEU A 14 4.81 13.93 -2.83
C LEU A 14 6.02 13.58 -3.69
N ASP A 15 7.21 14.01 -3.28
CA ASP A 15 8.47 13.68 -3.96
C ASP A 15 8.70 12.16 -3.98
N PHE A 16 8.39 11.48 -2.88
CA PHE A 16 8.49 10.04 -2.79
C PHE A 16 7.53 9.33 -3.76
N PHE A 17 6.27 9.76 -3.82
CA PHE A 17 5.27 9.21 -4.74
C PHE A 17 5.66 9.45 -6.19
N GLU A 18 6.19 10.64 -6.52
CA GLU A 18 6.68 10.94 -7.87
C GLU A 18 7.80 10.00 -8.30
N GLN A 19 8.78 9.77 -7.41
CA GLN A 19 9.95 8.94 -7.71
C GLN A 19 9.65 7.44 -7.77
N HIS A 20 8.77 6.94 -6.90
CA HIS A 20 8.51 5.51 -6.75
C HIS A 20 7.24 5.04 -7.46
N TRP A 21 6.29 5.93 -7.67
CA TRP A 21 4.97 5.61 -8.24
C TRP A 21 4.65 6.39 -9.52
N GLY A 22 5.57 7.27 -9.94
CA GLY A 22 5.45 8.04 -11.20
C GLY A 22 4.33 9.06 -11.18
N GLY A 23 4.03 9.65 -10.00
CA GLY A 23 3.05 10.72 -9.85
C GLY A 23 2.39 10.75 -8.48
N PRO A 24 1.63 11.82 -8.17
CA PRO A 24 1.07 12.07 -6.84
C PRO A 24 -0.16 11.20 -6.53
N MET A 25 -0.51 10.27 -7.38
CA MET A 25 -1.68 9.40 -7.23
C MET A 25 -1.38 7.94 -7.54
N MET A 26 -2.13 7.06 -6.91
CA MET A 26 -2.19 5.63 -7.21
C MET A 26 -3.57 5.27 -7.75
N VAL A 27 -3.61 4.29 -8.65
CA VAL A 27 -4.85 3.74 -9.19
C VAL A 27 -4.90 2.26 -8.86
N THR A 28 -5.86 1.87 -8.03
CA THR A 28 -6.12 0.48 -7.67
C THR A 28 -7.61 0.18 -7.76
N ARG A 29 -7.98 -0.93 -8.40
CA ARG A 29 -9.39 -1.31 -8.64
C ARG A 29 -10.22 -0.19 -9.27
N GLY A 30 -9.61 0.61 -10.16
CA GLY A 30 -10.24 1.78 -10.78
C GLY A 30 -10.45 2.97 -9.86
N GLN A 31 -10.04 2.89 -8.59
CA GLN A 31 -10.10 4.00 -7.65
C GLN A 31 -8.79 4.77 -7.62
N ILE A 32 -8.90 6.10 -7.57
CA ILE A 32 -7.75 7.00 -7.47
C ILE A 32 -7.55 7.37 -6.00
N THR A 33 -6.33 7.19 -5.51
CA THR A 33 -5.91 7.65 -4.17
C THR A 33 -4.77 8.65 -4.35
N HIS A 34 -4.98 9.87 -3.88
CA HIS A 34 -3.97 10.92 -3.91
C HIS A 34 -3.09 10.91 -2.66
N ALA A 35 -1.84 11.36 -2.80
CA ALA A 35 -0.89 11.42 -1.70
C ALA A 35 -1.33 12.28 -0.50
N ASP A 36 -2.23 13.25 -0.72
CA ASP A 36 -2.81 14.08 0.34
C ASP A 36 -3.96 13.42 1.10
N GLN A 37 -4.45 12.30 0.60
CA GLN A 37 -5.55 11.52 1.20
C GLN A 37 -5.08 10.37 2.09
N VAL A 38 -3.77 10.07 2.09
CA VAL A 38 -3.22 8.97 2.87
C VAL A 38 -2.71 9.44 4.23
N GLU A 39 -2.83 8.55 5.19
CA GLU A 39 -2.10 8.56 6.45
C GLU A 39 -0.91 7.61 6.34
N GLY A 40 0.03 7.66 7.28
CA GLY A 40 1.15 6.73 7.21
C GLY A 40 2.11 6.83 8.38
N PHE A 41 3.11 5.95 8.32
CA PHE A 41 4.26 5.94 9.20
C PHE A 41 5.55 5.91 8.38
N VAL A 42 6.57 6.56 8.91
CA VAL A 42 7.92 6.51 8.37
C VAL A 42 8.88 5.87 9.37
N TRP A 43 9.83 5.12 8.85
CA TRP A 43 11.02 4.79 9.58
C TRP A 43 12.09 5.83 9.26
N GLU A 44 12.38 6.67 10.24
CA GLU A 44 13.36 7.74 10.12
C GLU A 44 14.62 7.45 10.92
N GLN A 45 15.77 7.73 10.33
CA GLN A 45 17.08 7.67 10.97
C GLN A 45 17.95 8.81 10.48
N ALA A 46 18.49 9.61 11.40
CA ALA A 46 19.34 10.77 11.11
C ALA A 46 18.73 11.77 10.10
N GLY A 47 17.39 11.94 10.14
CA GLY A 47 16.68 12.84 9.22
C GLY A 47 16.35 12.25 7.85
N GLU A 48 16.73 11.01 7.59
CA GLU A 48 16.42 10.31 6.34
C GLU A 48 15.32 9.27 6.54
N TRP A 49 14.43 9.14 5.54
CA TRP A 49 13.43 8.08 5.51
C TRP A 49 14.06 6.80 4.97
N LEU A 50 14.07 5.75 5.78
CA LEU A 50 14.52 4.41 5.39
C LEU A 50 13.37 3.46 5.07
N GLY A 51 12.14 3.90 5.26
CA GLY A 51 10.93 3.19 4.89
C GLY A 51 9.70 4.03 5.12
N LEU A 52 8.67 3.73 4.35
CA LEU A 52 7.37 4.40 4.38
C LEU A 52 6.27 3.36 4.25
N ILE A 53 5.21 3.51 5.02
CA ILE A 53 3.95 2.82 4.80
C ILE A 53 2.83 3.85 4.77
N THR A 54 1.94 3.74 3.81
CA THR A 54 0.75 4.58 3.71
C THR A 54 -0.52 3.74 3.76
N PHE A 55 -1.59 4.31 4.30
CA PHE A 55 -2.87 3.63 4.44
C PHE A 55 -4.04 4.61 4.42
N VAL A 56 -5.23 4.08 4.14
CA VAL A 56 -6.50 4.79 4.19
C VAL A 56 -7.49 3.97 4.98
N MET A 57 -8.19 4.62 5.91
CA MET A 57 -9.36 3.99 6.55
C MET A 57 -10.54 4.06 5.59
N ARG A 58 -11.14 2.92 5.28
CA ARG A 58 -12.31 2.81 4.41
C ARG A 58 -13.54 2.51 5.23
N ALA A 59 -14.62 3.23 4.97
CA ALA A 59 -15.95 2.81 5.42
C ALA A 59 -16.31 1.52 4.67
N ASP A 60 -17.07 0.64 5.30
CA ASP A 60 -17.47 -0.59 4.64
C ASP A 60 -18.50 -0.32 3.53
N ASP A 61 -18.13 -0.61 2.28
CA ASP A 61 -18.99 -0.43 1.10
C ASP A 61 -20.07 -1.53 0.98
N HIS A 62 -20.08 -2.50 1.88
CA HIS A 62 -20.99 -3.65 1.79
C HIS A 62 -22.36 -3.44 2.45
N GLY A 63 -22.66 -2.24 2.94
CA GLY A 63 -24.02 -1.78 3.26
C GLY A 63 -24.74 -2.49 4.41
N ASP A 64 -24.06 -3.33 5.18
CA ASP A 64 -24.63 -4.07 6.30
C ASP A 64 -24.26 -3.49 7.68
N GLY A 65 -23.86 -2.23 7.72
CA GLY A 65 -23.43 -1.55 8.95
C GLY A 65 -22.08 -2.04 9.45
N GLY A 66 -21.27 -2.57 8.54
CA GLY A 66 -20.05 -3.27 8.82
C GLY A 66 -18.94 -2.40 9.36
N CYS A 67 -17.97 -3.06 9.95
CA CYS A 67 -16.79 -2.45 10.53
C CYS A 67 -15.91 -1.80 9.46
N ALA A 68 -15.32 -0.64 9.80
CA ALA A 68 -14.32 -0.01 8.97
C ALA A 68 -13.19 -1.00 8.60
N SER A 69 -12.61 -0.82 7.43
CA SER A 69 -11.42 -1.55 7.00
C SER A 69 -10.25 -0.59 6.81
N CYS A 70 -9.04 -1.13 6.78
CA CYS A 70 -7.83 -0.36 6.55
C CYS A 70 -7.15 -0.85 5.26
N GLU A 71 -7.08 -0.01 4.25
CA GLU A 71 -6.33 -0.26 3.03
C GLU A 71 -4.87 0.18 3.21
N VAL A 72 -3.93 -0.74 3.10
CA VAL A 72 -2.51 -0.41 2.97
C VAL A 72 -2.25 -0.04 1.52
N THR A 73 -1.95 1.23 1.26
CA THR A 73 -1.82 1.76 -0.10
C THR A 73 -0.40 1.68 -0.64
N SER A 74 0.61 1.79 0.22
CA SER A 74 2.01 1.54 -0.15
C SER A 74 2.81 1.00 1.03
N LEU A 75 3.85 0.23 0.74
CA LEU A 75 4.87 -0.17 1.71
C LEU A 75 6.21 -0.24 1.00
N ASP A 76 7.10 0.64 1.35
CA ASP A 76 8.43 0.76 0.76
C ASP A 76 9.50 0.68 1.84
N SER A 77 10.58 -0.03 1.57
CA SER A 77 11.75 -0.13 2.43
C SER A 77 13.01 0.06 1.61
N MET A 78 13.75 1.14 1.86
CA MET A 78 15.00 1.47 1.18
C MET A 78 16.20 0.73 1.77
N ALA A 79 16.02 0.05 2.90
CA ALA A 79 17.07 -0.74 3.55
C ALA A 79 16.58 -2.18 3.74
N GLU A 80 16.99 -3.05 2.83
CA GLU A 80 16.63 -4.46 2.85
C GLU A 80 17.14 -5.19 4.10
N ARG A 81 16.40 -6.23 4.51
CA ARG A 81 16.74 -7.17 5.59
C ARG A 81 16.92 -6.56 6.99
N ARG A 82 16.52 -5.32 7.20
CA ARG A 82 16.56 -4.64 8.51
C ARG A 82 15.26 -4.72 9.30
N GLY A 83 14.26 -5.46 8.80
CA GLY A 83 12.95 -5.59 9.45
C GLY A 83 12.06 -4.35 9.37
N ILE A 84 12.48 -3.30 8.65
CA ILE A 84 11.77 -2.02 8.55
C ILE A 84 10.34 -2.20 8.05
N GLY A 85 10.16 -2.91 6.93
CA GLY A 85 8.82 -3.17 6.38
C GLY A 85 7.90 -3.91 7.34
N SER A 86 8.45 -4.87 8.10
CA SER A 86 7.67 -5.59 9.13
C SER A 86 7.22 -4.65 10.24
N ALA A 87 8.14 -3.85 10.77
CA ALA A 87 7.84 -2.94 11.87
C ALA A 87 6.86 -1.82 11.45
N LEU A 88 6.94 -1.34 10.21
CA LEU A 88 5.97 -0.40 9.66
C LEU A 88 4.58 -1.03 9.51
N LEU A 89 4.52 -2.26 9.02
CA LEU A 89 3.26 -3.00 8.90
C LEU A 89 2.63 -3.24 10.27
N ASP A 90 3.42 -3.62 11.28
CA ASP A 90 2.95 -3.80 12.66
C ASP A 90 2.38 -2.49 13.24
N ALA A 91 2.97 -1.34 12.90
CA ALA A 91 2.44 -0.04 13.31
C ALA A 91 1.06 0.26 12.71
N VAL A 92 0.84 -0.08 11.43
CA VAL A 92 -0.48 0.08 10.79
C VAL A 92 -1.49 -0.93 11.37
N ILE A 93 -1.10 -2.16 11.64
CA ILE A 93 -1.97 -3.16 12.29
C ILE A 93 -2.43 -2.65 13.67
N ALA A 94 -1.51 -2.10 14.47
CA ALA A 94 -1.85 -1.52 15.77
C ALA A 94 -2.82 -0.33 15.63
N GLU A 95 -2.57 0.57 14.69
CA GLU A 95 -3.44 1.72 14.41
C GLU A 95 -4.84 1.30 13.94
N ALA A 96 -4.93 0.32 13.05
CA ALA A 96 -6.20 -0.20 12.56
C ALA A 96 -7.04 -0.84 13.68
N ARG A 97 -6.38 -1.59 14.58
CA ARG A 97 -7.05 -2.12 15.80
C ARG A 97 -7.57 -1.02 16.70
N LEU A 98 -6.78 0.03 16.95
CA LEU A 98 -7.21 1.18 17.76
C LEU A 98 -8.43 1.87 17.17
N ARG A 99 -8.58 1.85 15.85
CA ARG A 99 -9.73 2.42 15.14
C ARG A 99 -10.86 1.43 14.89
N SER A 100 -10.80 0.25 15.52
CA SER A 100 -11.83 -0.80 15.40
C SER A 100 -12.08 -1.26 13.96
N ALA A 101 -11.05 -1.27 13.13
CA ALA A 101 -11.13 -1.89 11.81
C ALA A 101 -11.26 -3.42 11.97
N ALA A 102 -12.10 -4.05 11.15
CA ALA A 102 -12.27 -5.50 11.16
C ALA A 102 -11.14 -6.22 10.42
N ARG A 103 -10.57 -5.57 9.41
CA ARG A 103 -9.52 -6.15 8.57
C ARG A 103 -8.60 -5.09 7.97
N LEU A 104 -7.40 -5.53 7.63
CA LEU A 104 -6.55 -4.83 6.67
C LEU A 104 -6.66 -5.52 5.31
N TRP A 105 -6.45 -4.75 4.24
CA TRP A 105 -6.33 -5.28 2.89
C TRP A 105 -5.39 -4.42 2.07
N LEU A 106 -4.93 -4.96 0.97
CA LEU A 106 -4.08 -4.26 0.01
C LEU A 106 -4.28 -4.84 -1.39
N ILE A 107 -3.90 -4.04 -2.37
CA ILE A 107 -3.78 -4.47 -3.75
C ILE A 107 -2.30 -4.49 -4.13
N THR A 108 -1.90 -5.54 -4.82
CA THR A 108 -0.60 -5.62 -5.49
C THR A 108 -0.78 -6.15 -6.91
N THR A 109 0.28 -6.10 -7.71
CA THR A 109 0.24 -6.53 -9.10
C THR A 109 0.80 -7.95 -9.25
N ASN A 110 0.40 -8.63 -10.32
CA ASN A 110 0.76 -10.03 -10.58
C ASN A 110 2.28 -10.29 -10.71
N ASP A 111 3.06 -9.28 -11.04
CA ASP A 111 4.50 -9.35 -11.16
C ASP A 111 5.24 -9.18 -9.83
N ASN A 112 4.58 -8.64 -8.79
CA ASN A 112 5.22 -8.34 -7.52
C ASN A 112 5.26 -9.57 -6.58
N LEU A 113 6.04 -10.57 -6.98
CA LEU A 113 6.21 -11.83 -6.22
C LEU A 113 6.84 -11.59 -4.85
N HIS A 114 7.65 -10.54 -4.72
CA HIS A 114 8.22 -10.12 -3.44
C HIS A 114 7.15 -9.72 -2.43
N ALA A 115 6.19 -8.88 -2.83
CA ALA A 115 5.07 -8.48 -1.98
C ALA A 115 4.20 -9.69 -1.63
N LEU A 116 3.85 -10.53 -2.61
CA LEU A 116 3.06 -11.76 -2.38
C LEU A 116 3.71 -12.67 -1.34
N ARG A 117 5.01 -12.89 -1.46
CA ARG A 117 5.78 -13.68 -0.48
C ARG A 117 5.83 -13.01 0.89
N PHE A 118 6.08 -11.71 0.93
CA PHE A 118 6.21 -10.93 2.17
C PHE A 118 4.94 -10.99 3.00
N TYR A 119 3.79 -10.71 2.40
CA TYR A 119 2.51 -10.66 3.09
C TYR A 119 2.00 -12.05 3.47
N GLN A 120 2.05 -13.04 2.57
CA GLN A 120 1.59 -14.40 2.89
C GLN A 120 2.38 -15.04 4.03
N ARG A 121 3.70 -14.81 4.11
CA ARG A 121 4.51 -15.29 5.26
C ARG A 121 4.12 -14.64 6.59
N ARG A 122 3.34 -13.56 6.56
CA ARG A 122 2.81 -12.86 7.73
C ARG A 122 1.34 -13.15 8.00
N GLY A 123 0.79 -14.19 7.38
CA GLY A 123 -0.56 -14.63 7.60
C GLY A 123 -1.63 -13.92 6.75
N TRP A 124 -1.22 -13.04 5.84
CA TRP A 124 -2.14 -12.45 4.89
C TRP A 124 -2.57 -13.50 3.87
N ARG A 125 -3.84 -13.43 3.44
CA ARG A 125 -4.41 -14.37 2.48
C ARG A 125 -4.75 -13.67 1.18
N LEU A 126 -4.51 -14.36 0.06
CA LEU A 126 -5.07 -13.97 -1.24
C LEU A 126 -6.58 -14.17 -1.20
N VAL A 127 -7.33 -13.11 -1.44
CA VAL A 127 -8.81 -13.12 -1.37
C VAL A 127 -9.47 -12.83 -2.70
N ALA A 128 -8.80 -12.13 -3.62
CA ALA A 128 -9.33 -11.85 -4.95
C ALA A 128 -8.24 -11.68 -5.99
N LEU A 129 -8.62 -11.96 -7.25
CA LEU A 129 -7.86 -11.66 -8.46
C LEU A 129 -8.77 -10.80 -9.36
N TYR A 130 -8.22 -9.70 -9.85
CA TYR A 130 -8.89 -8.79 -10.78
C TYR A 130 -8.14 -8.83 -12.13
N PRO A 131 -8.55 -9.69 -13.07
CA PRO A 131 -7.90 -9.82 -14.36
C PRO A 131 -7.97 -8.50 -15.14
N GLU A 132 -6.87 -8.15 -15.80
CA GLU A 132 -6.72 -6.95 -16.64
C GLU A 132 -6.94 -5.61 -15.90
N ALA A 133 -7.02 -5.61 -14.56
CA ALA A 133 -7.27 -4.37 -13.80
C ALA A 133 -6.16 -3.32 -14.02
N VAL A 134 -4.90 -3.74 -14.17
CA VAL A 134 -3.80 -2.81 -14.46
C VAL A 134 -3.89 -2.28 -15.89
N SER A 135 -4.34 -3.10 -16.83
CA SER A 135 -4.60 -2.64 -18.21
C SER A 135 -5.66 -1.54 -18.23
N ALA A 136 -6.72 -1.71 -17.44
CA ALA A 136 -7.73 -0.66 -17.25
C ALA A 136 -7.17 0.58 -16.52
N ALA A 137 -6.34 0.39 -15.49
CA ALA A 137 -5.72 1.49 -14.75
C ALA A 137 -4.82 2.37 -15.65
N ARG A 138 -4.21 1.82 -16.69
CA ARG A 138 -3.40 2.58 -17.67
C ARG A 138 -4.23 3.58 -18.48
N GLN A 139 -5.54 3.38 -18.58
CA GLN A 139 -6.41 4.39 -19.20
C GLN A 139 -6.47 5.68 -18.35
N ILE A 140 -6.32 5.55 -17.05
CA ILE A 140 -6.31 6.66 -16.10
C ILE A 140 -4.88 7.18 -15.90
N LYS A 141 -3.90 6.26 -15.78
CA LYS A 141 -2.48 6.55 -15.53
C LYS A 141 -1.61 5.85 -16.59
N PRO A 142 -1.43 6.45 -17.77
CA PRO A 142 -0.71 5.83 -18.90
C PRO A 142 0.77 5.50 -18.61
N GLY A 143 1.37 6.12 -17.59
CA GLY A 143 2.76 5.88 -17.19
C GLY A 143 3.00 4.56 -16.47
N ILE A 144 1.99 3.74 -16.17
CA ILE A 144 2.17 2.41 -15.58
C ILE A 144 2.92 1.52 -16.56
N PRO A 145 4.09 0.96 -16.19
CA PRO A 145 4.90 0.12 -17.08
C PRO A 145 4.13 -1.10 -17.59
N LEU A 146 4.47 -1.57 -18.80
CA LEU A 146 3.91 -2.81 -19.37
C LEU A 146 4.57 -4.04 -18.77
N ILE A 147 5.85 -3.96 -18.47
CA ILE A 147 6.68 -5.04 -17.93
C ILE A 147 7.18 -4.61 -16.55
N GLY A 148 7.05 -5.50 -15.58
CA GLY A 148 7.43 -5.27 -14.20
C GLY A 148 8.61 -6.13 -13.75
N PHE A 149 8.58 -6.55 -12.50
CA PHE A 149 9.61 -7.39 -11.90
C PHE A 149 9.75 -8.70 -12.67
N ASP A 150 10.98 -9.21 -12.72
CA ASP A 150 11.33 -10.49 -13.36
C ASP A 150 10.85 -10.63 -14.82
N GLN A 151 10.72 -9.51 -15.54
CA GLN A 151 10.21 -9.43 -16.91
C GLN A 151 8.76 -9.93 -17.06
N ILE A 152 8.00 -9.94 -15.97
CA ILE A 152 6.59 -10.35 -15.98
C ILE A 152 5.73 -9.19 -16.49
N PRO A 153 4.85 -9.41 -17.49
CA PRO A 153 3.88 -8.40 -17.90
C PRO A 153 2.94 -8.02 -16.77
N ILE A 154 2.79 -6.71 -16.53
CA ILE A 154 1.88 -6.20 -15.51
C ILE A 154 0.48 -6.07 -16.08
N ARG A 155 -0.47 -6.90 -15.65
CA ARG A 155 -1.86 -6.96 -16.16
C ARG A 155 -2.89 -6.94 -15.06
N ASP A 156 -2.66 -7.74 -14.02
CA ASP A 156 -3.68 -8.14 -13.07
C ASP A 156 -3.40 -7.55 -11.70
N GLU A 157 -4.45 -7.25 -10.96
CA GLU A 157 -4.37 -6.91 -9.56
C GLU A 157 -4.76 -8.10 -8.69
N LEU A 158 -4.10 -8.23 -7.56
CA LEU A 158 -4.33 -9.26 -6.55
C LEU A 158 -4.64 -8.58 -5.22
N GLU A 159 -5.70 -9.00 -4.57
CA GLU A 159 -6.05 -8.53 -3.23
C GLU A 159 -5.59 -9.51 -2.18
N LEU A 160 -4.88 -8.99 -1.18
CA LEU A 160 -4.58 -9.74 0.04
C LEU A 160 -5.29 -9.07 1.22
N ALA A 161 -5.73 -9.88 2.18
CA ALA A 161 -6.36 -9.40 3.40
C ALA A 161 -5.82 -10.09 4.65
N PHE A 162 -5.94 -9.39 5.76
CA PHE A 162 -5.55 -9.83 7.09
C PHE A 162 -6.65 -9.45 8.08
N ASP A 163 -7.24 -10.42 8.75
CA ASP A 163 -8.27 -10.22 9.77
C ASP A 163 -7.61 -9.77 11.09
N LEU A 164 -8.21 -8.78 11.78
CA LEU A 164 -7.70 -8.15 12.99
C LEU A 164 -8.19 -8.80 14.29
#